data_80f4c786941a43bb7a513fe9596ed8ce
#
_entry.id   80f4c786941a43bb7a513fe9596ed8ce
#
_cell.length_a   1.000
_cell.length_b   1.000
_cell.length_c   1.000
_cell.angle_alpha   90.00
_cell.angle_beta   90.00
_cell.angle_gamma   90.00
#
_symmetry.space_group_name_H-M   'P 1'
#
loop_
_entity.id
_entity.type
_entity.pdbx_description
1 polymer ?
#
loop_
_entity_poly.entity_id
_entity_poly.type
_entity_poly.pdbx_seq_one_letter_code
_entity_poly.pdbx_strand_id
1 'polypeptide(L)'
;IMAISGYNISIISVILMNMLASLISRRRAFWAVLGILLVFTILTGLQASVIRAAIMGLFALFAQHMGRVPTPMHALVIAAAIMVGFDPLILRFDIGFQLSVLATLGILTLAPRLQTKFPEVVAVTISAQLFVLPLIIYYFHTISLISLPANILILPLIPALMLLGFAAGMTSWIPLIGPVVGFLAWTLGKMILLVVHWFASIPWASISL
;
A
#
# COMPACT_ATOMS: atom_id res chain seq x y z
N ILE A 1 -2.50 -1.52 -12.69
CA ILE A 1 -3.55 -1.67 -11.64
C ILE A 1 -2.95 -1.07 -10.37
N MET A 2 -3.39 0.13 -10.00
CA MET A 2 -3.03 0.72 -8.71
C MET A 2 -3.81 -0.04 -7.63
N ALA A 3 -3.28 -1.15 -7.17
CA ALA A 3 -3.82 -1.81 -6.00
C ALA A 3 -3.48 -0.95 -4.78
N ILE A 4 -4.47 -0.67 -3.95
CA ILE A 4 -4.25 -0.02 -2.65
C ILE A 4 -3.32 -0.94 -1.86
N SER A 5 -2.07 -0.53 -1.69
CA SER A 5 -1.04 -1.37 -1.08
C SER A 5 -1.03 -1.18 0.44
N GLY A 6 -0.57 -2.20 1.15
CA GLY A 6 -0.39 -2.12 2.60
C GLY A 6 0.56 -1.00 3.06
N TYR A 7 1.48 -0.60 2.18
CA TYR A 7 2.37 0.54 2.39
C TYR A 7 1.60 1.86 2.53
N ASN A 8 0.59 2.08 1.67
CA ASN A 8 -0.24 3.29 1.71
C ASN A 8 -1.03 3.39 3.03
N ILE A 9 -1.60 2.28 3.49
CA ILE A 9 -2.34 2.24 4.76
C ILE A 9 -1.41 2.47 5.95
N SER A 10 -0.21 1.92 5.92
CA SER A 10 0.79 2.13 6.98
C SER A 10 1.21 3.60 7.06
N ILE A 11 1.47 4.26 5.93
CA ILE A 11 1.80 5.69 5.89
C ILE A 11 0.65 6.54 6.42
N ILE A 12 -0.57 6.30 5.93
CA ILE A 12 -1.77 7.01 6.39
C ILE A 12 -1.95 6.84 7.90
N SER A 13 -1.77 5.62 8.42
CA SER A 13 -1.91 5.33 9.85
C SER A 13 -0.91 6.12 10.69
N VAL A 14 0.36 6.19 10.26
CA VAL A 14 1.41 6.92 10.97
C VAL A 14 1.16 8.42 10.92
N ILE A 15 0.80 8.96 9.76
CA ILE A 15 0.52 10.40 9.60
C ILE A 15 -0.69 10.80 10.45
N LEU A 16 -1.79 10.05 10.36
CA LEU A 16 -3.00 10.31 11.15
C LEU A 16 -2.72 10.18 12.63
N MET A 17 -1.95 9.18 13.06
CA MET A 17 -1.60 9.01 14.45
C MET A 17 -0.78 10.20 14.98
N ASN A 18 0.21 10.68 14.23
CA ASN A 18 1.02 11.83 14.62
C ASN A 18 0.20 13.12 14.63
N MET A 19 -0.64 13.37 13.61
CA MET A 19 -1.54 14.52 13.57
C MET A 19 -2.53 14.51 14.73
N LEU A 20 -3.22 13.41 14.96
CA LEU A 20 -4.22 13.34 16.02
C LEU A 20 -3.57 13.35 17.41
N ALA A 21 -2.40 12.74 17.59
CA ALA A 21 -1.69 12.77 18.87
C ALA A 21 -1.16 14.15 19.25
N SER A 22 -1.01 15.08 18.29
CA SER A 22 -0.68 16.49 18.58
C SER A 22 -1.89 17.30 19.02
N LEU A 23 -3.11 16.88 18.66
CA LEU A 23 -4.36 17.60 18.93
C LEU A 23 -5.14 17.03 20.13
N ILE A 24 -5.06 15.71 20.31
CA ILE A 24 -5.80 14.99 21.36
C ILE A 24 -4.88 14.00 22.08
N SER A 25 -5.35 13.48 23.24
CA SER A 25 -4.56 12.48 23.98
C SER A 25 -4.27 11.24 23.10
N ARG A 26 -3.09 10.67 23.27
CA ARG A 26 -2.62 9.48 22.50
C ARG A 26 -3.63 8.31 22.50
N ARG A 27 -4.34 8.13 23.63
CA ARG A 27 -5.38 7.08 23.76
C ARG A 27 -6.59 7.37 22.87
N ARG A 28 -7.04 8.63 22.79
CA ARG A 28 -8.17 9.02 21.92
C ARG A 28 -7.74 8.99 20.45
N ALA A 29 -6.52 9.43 20.14
CA ALA A 29 -5.95 9.33 18.79
C ALA A 29 -5.92 7.89 18.29
N PHE A 30 -5.52 6.94 19.14
CA PHE A 30 -5.52 5.51 18.80
C PHE A 30 -6.90 5.02 18.35
N TRP A 31 -7.95 5.28 19.14
CA TRP A 31 -9.32 4.86 18.79
C TRP A 31 -9.85 5.56 17.54
N ALA A 32 -9.52 6.82 17.35
CA ALA A 32 -9.89 7.57 16.15
C ALA A 32 -9.22 6.99 14.88
N VAL A 33 -7.91 6.72 14.92
CA VAL A 33 -7.19 6.11 13.79
C VAL A 33 -7.74 4.72 13.48
N LEU A 34 -8.05 3.93 14.52
CA LEU A 34 -8.66 2.63 14.36
C LEU A 34 -10.02 2.73 13.63
N GLY A 35 -10.88 3.65 14.04
CA GLY A 35 -12.17 3.90 13.37
C GLY A 35 -11.99 4.34 11.93
N ILE A 36 -11.06 5.26 11.65
CA ILE A 36 -10.76 5.73 10.29
C ILE A 36 -10.27 4.59 9.39
N LEU A 37 -9.39 3.73 9.89
CA LEU A 37 -8.89 2.58 9.15
C LEU A 37 -10.00 1.56 8.84
N LEU A 38 -10.90 1.31 9.77
CA LEU A 38 -12.05 0.43 9.55
C LEU A 38 -12.99 1.00 8.49
N VAL A 39 -13.35 2.28 8.59
CA VAL A 39 -14.19 2.97 7.59
C VAL A 39 -13.51 2.94 6.23
N PHE A 40 -12.21 3.23 6.16
CA PHE A 40 -11.45 3.18 4.91
C PHE A 40 -11.45 1.78 4.30
N THR A 41 -11.28 0.74 5.11
CA THR A 41 -11.30 -0.66 4.65
C THR A 41 -12.67 -1.03 4.05
N ILE A 42 -13.76 -0.57 4.66
CA ILE A 42 -15.12 -0.79 4.14
C ILE A 42 -15.32 -0.02 2.83
N LEU A 43 -14.93 1.25 2.78
CA LEU A 43 -15.08 2.10 1.59
C LEU A 43 -14.29 1.59 0.37
N THR A 44 -13.17 0.90 0.61
CA THR A 44 -12.35 0.29 -0.46
C THR A 44 -12.86 -1.07 -0.94
N GLY A 45 -14.03 -1.52 -0.47
CA GLY A 45 -14.67 -2.76 -0.90
C GLY A 45 -14.05 -4.03 -0.33
N LEU A 46 -13.46 -3.95 0.86
CA LEU A 46 -12.93 -5.11 1.62
C LEU A 46 -11.91 -5.96 0.83
N GLN A 47 -11.12 -5.34 -0.03
CA GLN A 47 -10.09 -6.05 -0.79
C GLN A 47 -9.10 -6.75 0.15
N ALA A 48 -8.68 -7.97 -0.17
CA ALA A 48 -7.78 -8.77 0.68
C ALA A 48 -6.48 -8.05 1.05
N SER A 49 -5.90 -7.29 0.11
CA SER A 49 -4.70 -6.49 0.35
C SER A 49 -4.92 -5.37 1.38
N VAL A 50 -6.11 -4.77 1.38
CA VAL A 50 -6.49 -3.69 2.32
C VAL A 50 -6.78 -4.26 3.70
N ILE A 51 -7.53 -5.37 3.76
CA ILE A 51 -7.84 -6.08 5.03
C ILE A 51 -6.53 -6.49 5.70
N ARG A 52 -5.63 -7.14 4.98
CA ARG A 52 -4.31 -7.52 5.50
C ARG A 52 -3.56 -6.31 6.07
N ALA A 53 -3.50 -5.23 5.31
CA ALA A 53 -2.80 -4.03 5.73
C ALA A 53 -3.46 -3.36 6.94
N ALA A 54 -4.77 -3.37 7.03
CA ALA A 54 -5.51 -2.89 8.19
C ALA A 54 -5.18 -3.73 9.44
N ILE A 55 -5.21 -5.06 9.34
CA ILE A 55 -4.85 -5.96 10.46
C ILE A 55 -3.40 -5.72 10.89
N MET A 56 -2.45 -5.64 9.95
CA MET A 56 -1.05 -5.36 10.27
C MET A 56 -0.87 -3.99 10.92
N GLY A 57 -1.57 -2.96 10.42
CA GLY A 57 -1.56 -1.61 10.99
C GLY A 57 -2.14 -1.60 12.41
N LEU A 58 -3.25 -2.28 12.64
CA LEU A 58 -3.85 -2.44 13.96
C LEU A 58 -2.91 -3.13 14.93
N PHE A 59 -2.26 -4.22 14.49
CA PHE A 59 -1.27 -4.92 15.30
C PHE A 59 -0.09 -4.02 15.68
N ALA A 60 0.42 -3.23 14.72
CA ALA A 60 1.50 -2.29 14.98
C ALA A 60 1.10 -1.17 15.96
N LEU A 61 -0.10 -0.59 15.80
CA LEU A 61 -0.64 0.41 16.70
C LEU A 61 -0.85 -0.17 18.11
N PHE A 62 -1.38 -1.38 18.22
CA PHE A 62 -1.59 -2.05 19.49
C PHE A 62 -0.27 -2.38 20.19
N ALA A 63 0.74 -2.86 19.46
CA ALA A 63 2.08 -3.10 20.00
C ALA A 63 2.70 -1.81 20.56
N GLN A 64 2.61 -0.69 19.81
CA GLN A 64 3.06 0.62 20.26
C GLN A 64 2.30 1.10 21.52
N HIS A 65 0.99 0.86 21.59
CA HIS A 65 0.20 1.22 22.76
C HIS A 65 0.64 0.46 24.01
N MET A 66 1.10 -0.78 23.84
CA MET A 66 1.67 -1.60 24.92
C MET A 66 3.16 -1.30 25.20
N GLY A 67 3.76 -0.30 24.54
CA GLY A 67 5.17 0.04 24.68
C GLY A 67 6.13 -0.98 24.05
N ARG A 68 5.64 -1.82 23.13
CA ARG A 68 6.45 -2.82 22.42
C ARG A 68 6.79 -2.35 21.01
N VAL A 69 7.97 -2.74 20.52
CA VAL A 69 8.35 -2.51 19.12
C VAL A 69 7.62 -3.53 18.23
N PRO A 70 6.79 -3.09 17.29
CA PRO A 70 6.08 -4.01 16.40
C PRO A 70 7.07 -4.71 15.47
N THR A 71 6.97 -6.03 15.35
CA THR A 71 7.74 -6.82 14.40
C THR A 71 6.89 -7.06 13.15
N PRO A 72 7.23 -6.46 11.98
CA PRO A 72 6.40 -6.55 10.78
C PRO A 72 6.15 -7.99 10.31
N MET A 73 7.12 -8.89 10.53
CA MET A 73 6.97 -10.31 10.18
C MET A 73 5.88 -11.00 11.02
N HIS A 74 5.84 -10.76 12.33
CA HIS A 74 4.78 -11.30 13.18
C HIS A 74 3.42 -10.72 12.80
N ALA A 75 3.36 -9.42 12.48
CA ALA A 75 2.14 -8.79 12.02
C ALA A 75 1.61 -9.42 10.71
N LEU A 76 2.51 -9.74 9.76
CA LEU A 76 2.15 -10.42 8.51
C LEU A 76 1.58 -11.83 8.78
N VAL A 77 2.27 -12.61 9.61
CA VAL A 77 1.84 -13.99 9.93
C VAL A 77 0.48 -13.99 10.65
N ILE A 78 0.30 -13.09 11.61
CA ILE A 78 -0.98 -12.97 12.34
C ILE A 78 -2.08 -12.52 11.40
N ALA A 79 -1.83 -11.53 10.54
CA ALA A 79 -2.82 -11.07 9.57
C ALA A 79 -3.24 -12.20 8.60
N ALA A 80 -2.27 -12.93 8.06
CA ALA A 80 -2.55 -14.07 7.19
C ALA A 80 -3.32 -15.17 7.92
N ALA A 81 -2.92 -15.50 9.15
CA ALA A 81 -3.62 -16.53 9.96
C ALA A 81 -5.07 -16.14 10.28
N ILE A 82 -5.31 -14.87 10.62
CA ILE A 82 -6.67 -14.37 10.89
C ILE A 82 -7.52 -14.47 9.61
N MET A 83 -7.00 -13.99 8.47
CA MET A 83 -7.73 -14.00 7.20
C MET A 83 -8.07 -15.43 6.76
N VAL A 84 -7.11 -16.37 6.81
CA VAL A 84 -7.33 -17.79 6.49
C VAL A 84 -8.25 -18.46 7.50
N GLY A 85 -8.21 -18.04 8.76
CA GLY A 85 -9.11 -18.55 9.81
C GLY A 85 -10.58 -18.18 9.58
N PHE A 86 -10.84 -17.00 9.00
CA PHE A 86 -12.21 -16.57 8.63
C PHE A 86 -12.70 -17.22 7.34
N ASP A 87 -11.82 -17.33 6.36
CA ASP A 87 -12.12 -17.98 5.08
C ASP A 87 -10.90 -18.75 4.56
N PRO A 88 -10.84 -20.07 4.77
CA PRO A 88 -9.75 -20.91 4.27
C PRO A 88 -9.62 -20.93 2.76
N LEU A 89 -10.70 -20.61 2.02
CA LEU A 89 -10.69 -20.63 0.55
C LEU A 89 -9.86 -19.51 -0.06
N ILE A 90 -9.62 -18.42 0.67
CA ILE A 90 -8.78 -17.30 0.19
C ILE A 90 -7.36 -17.75 -0.12
N LEU A 91 -6.85 -18.77 0.59
CA LEU A 91 -5.51 -19.31 0.35
C LEU A 91 -5.35 -19.86 -1.07
N ARG A 92 -6.40 -20.41 -1.65
CA ARG A 92 -6.38 -21.07 -2.96
C ARG A 92 -6.99 -20.21 -4.07
N PHE A 93 -8.04 -19.47 -3.79
CA PHE A 93 -8.86 -18.81 -4.82
C PHE A 93 -8.66 -17.30 -4.90
N ASP A 94 -8.15 -16.66 -3.85
CA ASP A 94 -7.91 -15.22 -3.88
C ASP A 94 -6.45 -14.91 -4.27
N ILE A 95 -6.26 -14.63 -5.56
CA ILE A 95 -4.97 -14.23 -6.13
C ILE A 95 -4.46 -12.93 -5.46
N GLY A 96 -5.37 -12.00 -5.12
CA GLY A 96 -5.02 -10.75 -4.46
C GLY A 96 -4.39 -10.99 -3.08
N PHE A 97 -4.94 -11.94 -2.30
CA PHE A 97 -4.37 -12.36 -1.03
C PHE A 97 -2.97 -12.96 -1.22
N GLN A 98 -2.83 -13.92 -2.12
CA GLN A 98 -1.57 -14.61 -2.39
C GLN A 98 -0.47 -13.63 -2.82
N LEU A 99 -0.75 -12.78 -3.82
CA LEU A 99 0.20 -11.76 -4.31
C LEU A 99 0.59 -10.78 -3.21
N SER A 100 -0.39 -10.36 -2.40
CA SER A 100 -0.19 -9.39 -1.34
C SER A 100 0.69 -9.93 -0.20
N VAL A 101 0.47 -11.18 0.22
CA VAL A 101 1.29 -11.84 1.25
C VAL A 101 2.70 -12.09 0.74
N LEU A 102 2.85 -12.62 -0.49
CA LEU A 102 4.17 -12.87 -1.09
C LEU A 102 4.96 -11.58 -1.31
N ALA A 103 4.32 -10.51 -1.81
CA ALA A 103 4.97 -9.22 -1.97
C ALA A 103 5.52 -8.70 -0.64
N THR A 104 4.69 -8.76 0.42
CA THR A 104 5.11 -8.28 1.75
C THR A 104 6.21 -9.17 2.33
N LEU A 105 6.11 -10.48 2.17
CA LEU A 105 7.16 -11.41 2.60
C LEU A 105 8.49 -11.10 1.88
N GLY A 106 8.44 -10.88 0.57
CA GLY A 106 9.62 -10.47 -0.22
C GLY A 106 10.24 -9.17 0.30
N ILE A 107 9.42 -8.16 0.56
CA ILE A 107 9.87 -6.88 1.12
C ILE A 107 10.53 -7.10 2.49
N LEU A 108 9.92 -7.87 3.38
CA LEU A 108 10.43 -8.07 4.73
C LEU A 108 11.72 -8.91 4.81
N THR A 109 11.90 -9.83 3.85
CA THR A 109 13.05 -10.77 3.87
C THR A 109 14.20 -10.33 2.97
N LEU A 110 13.90 -9.84 1.76
CA LEU A 110 14.90 -9.56 0.74
C LEU A 110 15.29 -8.08 0.68
N ALA A 111 14.33 -7.15 0.86
CA ALA A 111 14.64 -5.72 0.74
C ALA A 111 15.73 -5.25 1.71
N PRO A 112 15.79 -5.66 3.00
CA PRO A 112 16.87 -5.24 3.90
C PRO A 112 18.28 -5.62 3.40
N ARG A 113 18.39 -6.75 2.67
CA ARG A 113 19.66 -7.20 2.09
C ARG A 113 20.01 -6.39 0.84
N LEU A 114 19.03 -6.03 0.04
CA LEU A 114 19.25 -5.24 -1.18
C LEU A 114 19.47 -3.75 -0.90
N GLN A 115 18.94 -3.21 0.18
CA GLN A 115 19.15 -1.82 0.61
C GLN A 115 20.61 -1.48 0.91
N THR A 116 21.46 -2.48 1.15
CA THR A 116 22.91 -2.28 1.28
C THR A 116 23.57 -1.88 -0.04
N LYS A 117 22.95 -2.17 -1.19
CA LYS A 117 23.52 -1.96 -2.54
C LYS A 117 22.68 -1.03 -3.40
N PHE A 118 21.38 -0.89 -3.14
CA PHE A 118 20.43 -0.15 -3.94
C PHE A 118 19.63 0.84 -3.09
N PRO A 119 19.13 1.94 -3.68
CA PRO A 119 18.18 2.83 -3.02
C PRO A 119 16.95 2.06 -2.53
N GLU A 120 16.36 2.51 -1.43
CA GLU A 120 15.25 1.85 -0.76
C GLU A 120 14.09 1.49 -1.72
N VAL A 121 13.66 2.44 -2.55
CA VAL A 121 12.57 2.25 -3.51
C VAL A 121 12.88 1.11 -4.49
N VAL A 122 14.10 1.03 -4.97
CA VAL A 122 14.55 -0.02 -5.90
C VAL A 122 14.59 -1.37 -5.20
N ALA A 123 15.18 -1.43 -4.01
CA ALA A 123 15.28 -2.65 -3.22
C ALA A 123 13.90 -3.22 -2.88
N VAL A 124 12.97 -2.37 -2.44
CA VAL A 124 11.58 -2.76 -2.13
C VAL A 124 10.87 -3.28 -3.38
N THR A 125 10.99 -2.56 -4.50
CA THR A 125 10.32 -2.95 -5.76
C THR A 125 10.84 -4.28 -6.29
N ILE A 126 12.17 -4.48 -6.34
CA ILE A 126 12.77 -5.74 -6.78
C ILE A 126 12.36 -6.89 -5.86
N SER A 127 12.40 -6.68 -4.55
CA SER A 127 12.05 -7.69 -3.56
C SER A 127 10.62 -8.16 -3.69
N ALA A 128 9.68 -7.23 -3.80
CA ALA A 128 8.27 -7.54 -4.02
C ALA A 128 8.08 -8.31 -5.34
N GLN A 129 8.67 -7.81 -6.42
CA GLN A 129 8.49 -8.38 -7.76
C GLN A 129 9.06 -9.78 -7.87
N LEU A 130 10.24 -10.07 -7.32
CA LEU A 130 10.82 -11.41 -7.33
C LEU A 130 9.94 -12.45 -6.63
N PHE A 131 9.28 -12.08 -5.54
CA PHE A 131 8.43 -13.00 -4.80
C PHE A 131 7.07 -13.23 -5.46
N VAL A 132 6.52 -12.22 -6.16
CA VAL A 132 5.23 -12.36 -6.85
C VAL A 132 5.37 -12.89 -8.27
N LEU A 133 6.56 -12.79 -8.88
CA LEU A 133 6.80 -13.21 -10.27
C LEU A 133 6.38 -14.65 -10.58
N PRO A 134 6.72 -15.67 -9.75
CA PRO A 134 6.30 -17.03 -10.02
C PRO A 134 4.78 -17.19 -10.10
N LEU A 135 4.07 -16.47 -9.22
CA LEU A 135 2.62 -16.50 -9.17
C LEU A 135 1.98 -15.77 -10.36
N ILE A 136 2.56 -14.64 -10.76
CA ILE A 136 2.13 -13.88 -11.93
C ILE A 136 2.29 -14.73 -13.18
N ILE A 137 3.41 -15.41 -13.34
CA ILE A 137 3.63 -16.34 -14.48
C ILE A 137 2.61 -17.46 -14.47
N TYR A 138 2.34 -18.06 -13.31
CA TYR A 138 1.41 -19.17 -13.19
C TYR A 138 -0.03 -18.80 -13.54
N TYR A 139 -0.53 -17.63 -13.07
CA TYR A 139 -1.91 -17.23 -13.28
C TYR A 139 -2.16 -16.42 -14.55
N PHE A 140 -1.20 -15.58 -14.93
CA PHE A 140 -1.41 -14.61 -16.02
C PHE A 140 -0.62 -14.95 -17.30
N HIS A 141 0.34 -15.88 -17.24
CA HIS A 141 1.21 -16.25 -18.38
C HIS A 141 1.89 -15.04 -19.05
N THR A 142 2.09 -13.97 -18.30
CA THR A 142 2.69 -12.73 -18.80
C THR A 142 3.76 -12.23 -17.84
N ILE A 143 4.87 -11.75 -18.41
CA ILE A 143 5.92 -11.07 -17.66
C ILE A 143 5.99 -9.63 -18.15
N SER A 144 5.81 -8.65 -17.26
CA SER A 144 6.01 -7.25 -17.58
C SER A 144 7.42 -6.82 -17.19
N LEU A 145 8.28 -6.60 -18.16
CA LEU A 145 9.64 -6.09 -17.94
C LEU A 145 9.64 -4.62 -17.53
N ILE A 146 8.63 -3.89 -17.94
CA ILE A 146 8.49 -2.44 -17.71
C ILE A 146 7.86 -2.14 -16.36
N SER A 147 7.28 -3.12 -15.69
CA SER A 147 6.67 -2.91 -14.36
C SER A 147 7.69 -2.41 -13.33
N LEU A 148 8.95 -2.85 -13.40
CA LEU A 148 10.00 -2.44 -12.47
C LEU A 148 10.33 -0.93 -12.60
N PRO A 149 10.75 -0.41 -13.76
CA PRO A 149 11.04 1.02 -13.91
C PRO A 149 9.79 1.90 -13.69
N ALA A 150 8.63 1.45 -14.14
CA ALA A 150 7.37 2.17 -13.90
C ALA A 150 7.08 2.29 -12.40
N ASN A 151 7.21 1.20 -11.63
CA ASN A 151 6.99 1.22 -10.19
C ASN A 151 8.02 2.11 -9.46
N ILE A 152 9.29 2.06 -9.84
CA ILE A 152 10.34 2.91 -9.24
C ILE A 152 9.99 4.39 -9.40
N LEU A 153 9.44 4.78 -10.54
CA LEU A 153 9.08 6.17 -10.82
C LEU A 153 7.76 6.58 -10.14
N ILE A 154 6.77 5.70 -10.11
CA ILE A 154 5.41 6.00 -9.64
C ILE A 154 5.27 5.86 -8.13
N LEU A 155 5.88 4.84 -7.50
CA LEU A 155 5.71 4.55 -6.07
C LEU A 155 5.99 5.75 -5.15
N PRO A 156 7.04 6.57 -5.37
CA PRO A 156 7.30 7.75 -4.53
C PRO A 156 6.22 8.83 -4.65
N LEU A 157 5.49 8.88 -5.78
CA LEU A 157 4.45 9.88 -6.04
C LEU A 157 3.10 9.51 -5.43
N ILE A 158 2.85 8.23 -5.16
CA ILE A 158 1.57 7.74 -4.61
C ILE A 158 1.24 8.36 -3.25
N PRO A 159 2.16 8.40 -2.25
CA PRO A 159 1.86 9.03 -0.96
C PRO A 159 1.50 10.52 -1.09
N ALA A 160 2.19 11.24 -1.96
CA ALA A 160 1.90 12.66 -2.24
C ALA A 160 0.51 12.82 -2.87
N LEU A 161 0.16 11.97 -3.85
CA LEU A 161 -1.17 11.97 -4.46
C LEU A 161 -2.27 11.67 -3.42
N MET A 162 -2.05 10.71 -2.54
CA MET A 162 -3.01 10.37 -1.48
C MET A 162 -3.20 11.50 -0.49
N LEU A 163 -2.12 12.17 -0.07
CA LEU A 163 -2.18 13.32 0.82
C LEU A 163 -2.92 14.50 0.18
N LEU A 164 -2.61 14.82 -1.08
CA LEU A 164 -3.29 15.87 -1.82
C LEU A 164 -4.76 15.53 -2.07
N GLY A 165 -5.08 14.29 -2.40
CA GLY A 165 -6.46 13.82 -2.57
C GLY A 165 -7.27 13.93 -1.28
N PHE A 166 -6.69 13.52 -0.16
CA PHE A 166 -7.31 13.65 1.16
C PHE A 166 -7.51 15.12 1.54
N ALA A 167 -6.47 15.95 1.37
CA ALA A 167 -6.55 17.39 1.63
C ALA A 167 -7.60 18.06 0.72
N ALA A 168 -7.69 17.69 -0.56
CA ALA A 168 -8.71 18.20 -1.48
C ALA A 168 -10.13 17.83 -1.01
N GLY A 169 -10.34 16.59 -0.55
CA GLY A 169 -11.60 16.17 0.03
C GLY A 169 -11.98 16.96 1.26
N MET A 170 -11.03 17.17 2.18
CA MET A 170 -11.27 17.94 3.41
C MET A 170 -11.48 19.45 3.16
N THR A 171 -10.86 20.01 2.14
CA THR A 171 -10.95 21.44 1.81
C THR A 171 -12.01 21.77 0.77
N SER A 172 -12.73 20.75 0.26
CA SER A 172 -13.73 20.91 -0.82
C SER A 172 -14.84 21.93 -0.50
N TRP A 173 -15.15 22.13 0.77
CA TRP A 173 -16.18 23.06 1.25
C TRP A 173 -15.68 24.51 1.31
N ILE A 174 -14.37 24.75 1.23
CA ILE A 174 -13.78 26.08 1.35
C ILE A 174 -13.60 26.64 -0.07
N PRO A 175 -14.38 27.69 -0.43
CA PRO A 175 -14.23 28.36 -1.71
C PRO A 175 -12.80 28.89 -1.84
N LEU A 176 -12.15 28.73 -2.97
CA LEU A 176 -10.78 29.09 -3.31
C LEU A 176 -9.74 28.04 -2.91
N ILE A 177 -9.74 27.48 -1.70
CA ILE A 177 -8.73 26.49 -1.26
C ILE A 177 -9.02 25.11 -1.86
N GLY A 178 -10.27 24.65 -1.79
CA GLY A 178 -10.68 23.36 -2.34
C GLY A 178 -10.30 23.16 -3.82
N PRO A 179 -10.68 24.09 -4.71
CA PRO A 179 -10.31 24.00 -6.13
C PRO A 179 -8.80 24.01 -6.36
N VAL A 180 -8.01 24.78 -5.62
CA VAL A 180 -6.55 24.84 -5.77
C VAL A 180 -5.92 23.52 -5.37
N VAL A 181 -6.28 22.97 -4.21
CA VAL A 181 -5.76 21.68 -3.74
C VAL A 181 -6.24 20.56 -4.65
N GLY A 182 -7.49 20.60 -5.10
CA GLY A 182 -8.05 19.66 -6.07
C GLY A 182 -7.32 19.69 -7.41
N PHE A 183 -6.96 20.87 -7.90
CA PHE A 183 -6.18 21.03 -9.13
C PHE A 183 -4.76 20.43 -8.99
N LEU A 184 -4.11 20.63 -7.84
CA LEU A 184 -2.80 20.01 -7.58
C LEU A 184 -2.89 18.48 -7.54
N ALA A 185 -3.89 17.93 -6.86
CA ALA A 185 -4.14 16.49 -6.81
C ALA A 185 -4.43 15.93 -8.22
N TRP A 186 -5.27 16.61 -9.00
CA TRP A 186 -5.59 16.24 -10.38
C TRP A 186 -4.35 16.27 -11.28
N THR A 187 -3.53 17.32 -11.18
CA THR A 187 -2.32 17.46 -11.99
C THR A 187 -1.34 16.33 -11.72
N LEU A 188 -1.10 16.02 -10.43
CA LEU A 188 -0.22 14.91 -10.03
C LEU A 188 -0.78 13.57 -10.50
N GLY A 189 -2.09 13.35 -10.34
CA GLY A 189 -2.76 12.15 -10.83
C GLY A 189 -2.67 11.99 -12.35
N LYS A 190 -2.88 13.09 -13.10
CA LYS A 190 -2.73 13.11 -14.56
C LYS A 190 -1.30 12.82 -14.99
N MET A 191 -0.31 13.37 -14.28
CA MET A 191 1.11 13.10 -14.55
C MET A 191 1.42 11.61 -14.36
N ILE A 192 0.95 10.99 -13.30
CA ILE A 192 1.12 9.55 -13.07
C ILE A 192 0.46 8.74 -14.19
N LEU A 193 -0.75 9.09 -14.61
CA LEU A 193 -1.45 8.41 -15.70
C LEU A 193 -0.70 8.56 -17.04
N LEU A 194 -0.13 9.72 -17.33
CA LEU A 194 0.70 9.92 -18.51
C LEU A 194 1.94 9.03 -18.51
N VAL A 195 2.62 8.93 -17.36
CA VAL A 195 3.77 8.02 -17.20
C VAL A 195 3.35 6.57 -17.43
N VAL A 196 2.23 6.13 -16.86
CA VAL A 196 1.71 4.77 -17.07
C VAL A 196 1.39 4.53 -18.55
N HIS A 197 0.71 5.48 -19.21
CA HIS A 197 0.39 5.38 -20.64
C HIS A 197 1.65 5.30 -21.51
N TRP A 198 2.63 6.13 -21.19
CA TRP A 198 3.91 6.13 -21.93
C TRP A 198 4.62 4.78 -21.80
N PHE A 199 4.70 4.21 -20.58
CA PHE A 199 5.27 2.89 -20.39
C PHE A 199 4.43 1.78 -21.06
N ALA A 200 3.12 1.90 -21.06
CA ALA A 200 2.21 0.93 -21.70
C ALA A 200 2.30 0.96 -23.24
N SER A 201 2.68 2.09 -23.84
CA SER A 201 2.81 2.20 -25.29
C SER A 201 4.07 1.54 -25.87
N ILE A 202 5.00 1.09 -25.01
CA ILE A 202 6.23 0.43 -25.46
C ILE A 202 5.89 -0.99 -25.95
N PRO A 203 6.25 -1.36 -27.19
CA PRO A 203 5.87 -2.65 -27.80
C PRO A 203 6.34 -3.89 -27.00
N TRP A 204 7.38 -3.72 -26.18
CA TRP A 204 7.99 -4.78 -25.38
C TRP A 204 7.57 -4.71 -23.89
N ALA A 205 6.48 -4.02 -23.59
CA ALA A 205 6.03 -3.79 -22.22
C ALA A 205 5.68 -5.09 -21.48
N SER A 206 5.19 -6.09 -22.20
CA SER A 206 4.85 -7.40 -21.66
C SER A 206 5.20 -8.49 -22.67
N ILE A 207 5.70 -9.61 -22.16
CA ILE A 207 5.95 -10.83 -22.92
C ILE A 207 4.91 -11.85 -22.47
N SER A 208 4.07 -12.33 -23.39
CA SER A 208 3.20 -13.48 -23.17
C SER A 208 4.03 -14.76 -23.31
N LEU A 209 3.92 -15.67 -22.35
CA LEU A 209 4.55 -16.99 -22.32
C LEU A 209 3.59 -18.03 -22.85
#